data_20edc1b3f27e913f3506d9793f6f0bd9
#
_entry.id   20edc1b3f27e913f3506d9793f6f0bd9
#
_cell.length_a   1.000
_cell.length_b   1.000
_cell.length_c   1.000
_cell.angle_alpha   90.00
_cell.angle_beta   90.00
_cell.angle_gamma   90.00
#
_symmetry.space_group_name_H-M   'P 1'
#
loop_
_entity.id
_entity.type
_entity.pdbx_description
1 polymer ?
#
loop_
_entity_poly.entity_id
_entity_poly.type
_entity_poly.pdbx_seq_one_letter_code
_entity_poly.pdbx_strand_id
1 'polypeptide(L)'
;MRRQLRRARKGLRVLSTKAFIEIENIKANFNDELEKYSWWEELRLNENIDGYVIPRAIYSEVNINGRRHSLLPDPHNLGDSHYLPQPYSDLVVIIGRKNFPKSIAQLFTEVEGDTIWKIQDYFLGSMDEKQLESIGILVRHRKLSTLMIQAEKHKDLIMEQSFHDLEGEVITNEVLVEFRIENISNNGKKTISLHRVVPYSKFQIAMVATEKDWKKILERVEMNDFIND
;
A
#
# COMPACT_ATOMS: atom_id res chain seq x y z
N MET A 1 0.03 -1.51 7.42
CA MET A 1 -0.79 -2.31 8.35
C MET A 1 -0.01 -2.78 9.58
N ARG A 2 0.95 -3.69 9.48
CA ARG A 2 1.71 -4.25 10.62
C ARG A 2 2.33 -3.17 11.54
N ARG A 3 2.91 -2.11 10.99
CA ARG A 3 3.47 -1.01 11.77
C ARG A 3 2.39 -0.28 12.58
N GLN A 4 1.23 -0.03 12.01
CA GLN A 4 0.08 0.59 12.68
C GLN A 4 -0.41 -0.27 13.85
N LEU A 5 -0.59 -1.57 13.62
CA LEU A 5 -1.05 -2.51 14.64
C LEU A 5 -0.03 -2.65 15.79
N ARG A 6 1.28 -2.70 15.46
CA ARG A 6 2.34 -2.78 16.47
C ARG A 6 2.52 -1.49 17.30
N ARG A 7 2.16 -0.34 16.77
CA ARG A 7 2.13 0.91 17.55
C ARG A 7 1.02 0.90 18.58
N ALA A 8 -0.14 0.38 18.21
CA ALA A 8 -1.26 0.25 19.14
C ALA A 8 -0.94 -0.71 20.29
N ARG A 9 -0.18 -1.79 20.01
CA ARG A 9 0.23 -2.77 21.02
C ARG A 9 1.61 -3.33 20.72
N LYS A 10 2.59 -3.03 21.57
CA LYS A 10 3.94 -3.62 21.49
C LYS A 10 3.85 -5.14 21.65
N GLY A 11 4.58 -5.89 20.81
CA GLY A 11 4.60 -7.34 20.88
C GLY A 11 3.49 -8.06 20.09
N LEU A 12 2.61 -7.32 19.41
CA LEU A 12 1.60 -7.92 18.56
C LEU A 12 2.25 -8.73 17.42
N ARG A 13 1.89 -10.01 17.33
CA ARG A 13 2.29 -10.89 16.23
C ARG A 13 1.26 -10.72 15.10
N VAL A 14 1.71 -10.24 13.96
CA VAL A 14 0.86 -10.03 12.78
C VAL A 14 1.35 -10.95 11.67
N LEU A 15 0.51 -11.85 11.22
CA LEU A 15 0.79 -12.84 10.19
C LEU A 15 -0.07 -12.58 8.94
N SER A 16 0.40 -12.97 7.77
CA SER A 16 -0.45 -13.14 6.61
C SER A 16 -1.29 -14.41 6.76
N THR A 17 -2.39 -14.54 6.01
CA THR A 17 -3.20 -15.76 5.97
C THR A 17 -2.35 -16.99 5.67
N LYS A 18 -1.48 -16.89 4.66
CA LYS A 18 -0.59 -17.98 4.25
C LYS A 18 0.37 -18.38 5.37
N ALA A 19 1.06 -17.41 5.96
CA ALA A 19 1.98 -17.69 7.07
C ALA A 19 1.28 -18.29 8.30
N PHE A 20 0.03 -17.89 8.58
CA PHE A 20 -0.75 -18.47 9.66
C PHE A 20 -1.09 -19.94 9.37
N ILE A 21 -1.59 -20.23 8.16
CA ILE A 21 -1.92 -21.59 7.72
C ILE A 21 -0.70 -22.52 7.78
N GLU A 22 0.45 -22.04 7.31
CA GLU A 22 1.71 -22.79 7.35
C GLU A 22 2.19 -23.06 8.78
N ILE A 23 2.18 -22.06 9.65
CA ILE A 23 2.67 -22.18 11.03
C ILE A 23 1.77 -23.09 11.86
N GLU A 24 0.47 -22.97 11.72
CA GLU A 24 -0.50 -23.78 12.45
C GLU A 24 -0.77 -25.15 11.79
N ASN A 25 -0.11 -25.43 10.66
CA ASN A 25 -0.26 -26.67 9.87
C ASN A 25 -1.72 -26.99 9.54
N ILE A 26 -2.49 -25.97 9.18
CA ILE A 26 -3.91 -26.07 8.86
C ILE A 26 -4.07 -26.29 7.36
N LYS A 27 -4.95 -27.24 6.98
CA LYS A 27 -5.40 -27.37 5.60
C LYS A 27 -6.65 -26.53 5.41
N ALA A 28 -6.48 -25.32 4.92
CA ALA A 28 -7.59 -24.43 4.58
C ALA A 28 -7.55 -24.12 3.08
N ASN A 29 -8.67 -24.30 2.42
CA ASN A 29 -8.88 -23.90 1.04
C ASN A 29 -10.22 -23.17 0.98
N PHE A 30 -10.27 -22.03 0.31
CA PHE A 30 -11.44 -21.16 0.27
C PHE A 30 -11.89 -20.99 -1.17
N ASN A 31 -13.19 -21.16 -1.42
CA ASN A 31 -13.76 -20.95 -2.74
C ASN A 31 -13.96 -19.44 -3.05
N ASP A 32 -14.18 -18.65 -2.01
CA ASP A 32 -14.39 -17.22 -2.13
C ASP A 32 -13.90 -16.45 -0.87
N GLU A 33 -13.94 -15.12 -0.96
CA GLU A 33 -13.55 -14.24 0.14
C GLU A 33 -14.51 -14.30 1.34
N LEU A 34 -15.79 -14.55 1.14
CA LEU A 34 -16.78 -14.66 2.23
C LEU A 34 -16.50 -15.88 3.10
N GLU A 35 -16.24 -17.02 2.46
CA GLU A 35 -15.86 -18.27 3.15
C GLU A 35 -14.59 -18.07 3.97
N LYS A 36 -13.57 -17.44 3.39
CA LYS A 36 -12.33 -17.12 4.06
C LYS A 36 -12.52 -16.23 5.30
N TYR A 37 -13.33 -15.18 5.21
CA TYR A 37 -13.56 -14.27 6.34
C TYR A 37 -14.52 -14.85 7.37
N SER A 38 -15.44 -15.73 6.99
CA SER A 38 -16.26 -16.50 7.93
C SER A 38 -15.40 -17.43 8.76
N TRP A 39 -14.43 -18.10 8.13
CA TRP A 39 -13.45 -18.93 8.83
C TRP A 39 -12.56 -18.13 9.80
N TRP A 40 -12.12 -16.92 9.43
CA TRP A 40 -11.39 -16.05 10.34
C TRP A 40 -12.23 -15.64 11.55
N GLU A 41 -13.52 -15.36 11.34
CA GLU A 41 -14.42 -15.02 12.44
C GLU A 41 -14.64 -16.21 13.39
N GLU A 42 -14.74 -17.42 12.86
CA GLU A 42 -14.82 -18.64 13.68
C GLU A 42 -13.56 -18.82 14.53
N LEU A 43 -12.37 -18.66 13.96
CA LEU A 43 -11.11 -18.71 14.72
C LEU A 43 -11.05 -17.65 15.83
N ARG A 44 -11.56 -16.46 15.57
CA ARG A 44 -11.63 -15.38 16.57
C ARG A 44 -12.61 -15.72 17.70
N LEU A 45 -13.77 -16.25 17.37
CA LEU A 45 -14.79 -16.67 18.35
C LEU A 45 -14.30 -17.82 19.24
N ASN A 46 -13.49 -18.70 18.67
CA ASN A 46 -12.86 -19.82 19.39
C ASN A 46 -11.54 -19.41 20.11
N GLU A 47 -11.24 -18.10 20.19
CA GLU A 47 -10.05 -17.54 20.86
C GLU A 47 -8.70 -18.03 20.30
N ASN A 48 -8.68 -18.60 19.09
CA ASN A 48 -7.45 -19.03 18.42
C ASN A 48 -6.62 -17.86 17.88
N ILE A 49 -7.29 -16.71 17.65
CA ILE A 49 -6.67 -15.45 17.24
C ILE A 49 -7.31 -14.29 17.99
N ASP A 50 -6.53 -13.24 18.25
CA ASP A 50 -7.04 -12.01 18.89
C ASP A 50 -7.90 -11.15 17.93
N GLY A 51 -7.65 -11.26 16.62
CA GLY A 51 -8.36 -10.49 15.59
C GLY A 51 -7.77 -10.65 14.21
N TYR A 52 -8.46 -10.16 13.21
CA TYR A 52 -8.05 -10.20 11.81
C TYR A 52 -8.41 -8.91 11.07
N VAL A 53 -7.83 -8.71 9.89
CA VAL A 53 -8.10 -7.56 9.04
C VAL A 53 -8.99 -7.98 7.89
N ILE A 54 -10.05 -7.24 7.67
CA ILE A 54 -11.07 -7.48 6.66
C ILE A 54 -11.30 -6.24 5.80
N PRO A 55 -11.45 -6.35 4.47
CA PRO A 55 -11.90 -5.25 3.63
C PRO A 55 -13.29 -4.75 4.04
N ARG A 56 -13.49 -3.43 4.00
CA ARG A 56 -14.77 -2.84 4.41
C ARG A 56 -15.97 -3.37 3.60
N ALA A 57 -15.79 -3.62 2.31
CA ALA A 57 -16.83 -4.16 1.45
C ALA A 57 -17.33 -5.51 2.00
N ILE A 58 -16.41 -6.44 2.28
CA ILE A 58 -16.75 -7.77 2.78
C ILE A 58 -17.27 -7.72 4.21
N TYR A 59 -16.74 -6.80 5.04
CA TYR A 59 -17.25 -6.61 6.42
C TYR A 59 -18.74 -6.33 6.48
N SER A 60 -19.30 -5.65 5.47
CA SER A 60 -20.72 -5.35 5.41
C SER A 60 -21.60 -6.58 5.11
N GLU A 61 -21.02 -7.63 4.55
CA GLU A 61 -21.70 -8.86 4.14
C GLU A 61 -21.58 -9.97 5.21
N VAL A 62 -20.49 -9.95 5.98
CA VAL A 62 -20.25 -10.91 7.06
C VAL A 62 -20.86 -10.36 8.36
N ASN A 63 -21.70 -11.15 9.00
CA ASN A 63 -22.34 -10.76 10.28
C ASN A 63 -21.33 -10.87 11.43
N ILE A 64 -20.56 -9.83 11.66
CA ILE A 64 -19.46 -9.80 12.63
C ILE A 64 -19.89 -9.00 13.87
N ASN A 65 -19.83 -9.64 15.04
CA ASN A 65 -20.04 -9.03 16.33
C ASN A 65 -18.70 -8.84 17.05
N GLY A 66 -18.17 -7.61 17.07
CA GLY A 66 -16.91 -7.33 17.74
C GLY A 66 -16.48 -5.85 17.68
N ARG A 67 -15.45 -5.52 18.46
CA ARG A 67 -14.82 -4.20 18.38
C ARG A 67 -14.07 -4.07 17.06
N ARG A 68 -14.28 -2.96 16.37
CA ARG A 68 -13.65 -2.67 15.09
C ARG A 68 -12.86 -1.37 15.12
N HIS A 69 -11.76 -1.35 14.38
CA HIS A 69 -10.99 -0.14 14.10
C HIS A 69 -10.75 -0.03 12.60
N SER A 70 -11.04 1.12 12.02
CA SER A 70 -10.71 1.40 10.63
C SER A 70 -9.20 1.62 10.49
N LEU A 71 -8.56 0.85 9.61
CA LEU A 71 -7.20 1.12 9.16
C LEU A 71 -7.32 2.03 7.94
N LEU A 72 -7.05 3.31 8.12
CA LEU A 72 -7.10 4.27 7.03
C LEU A 72 -5.68 4.56 6.54
N PRO A 73 -5.46 4.66 5.21
CA PRO A 73 -4.31 5.36 4.70
C PRO A 73 -4.49 6.81 5.13
N ASP A 74 -3.77 7.21 6.17
CA ASP A 74 -4.02 8.49 6.81
C ASP A 74 -3.44 9.65 6.01
N PRO A 75 -4.26 10.45 5.32
CA PRO A 75 -3.82 11.62 4.60
C PRO A 75 -3.56 12.83 5.51
N HIS A 76 -4.00 12.78 6.78
CA HIS A 76 -3.99 13.93 7.67
C HIS A 76 -3.12 13.73 8.91
N ASN A 77 -2.75 12.52 9.22
CA ASN A 77 -1.91 12.23 10.38
C ASN A 77 -0.43 12.38 10.00
N LEU A 78 0.00 13.59 10.18
CA LEU A 78 1.36 14.02 9.92
C LEU A 78 2.32 13.26 10.83
N GLY A 79 2.72 12.08 10.39
CA GLY A 79 3.81 11.45 11.07
C GLY A 79 3.69 10.02 11.51
N ASP A 80 2.59 9.42 11.28
CA ASP A 80 2.46 8.02 11.59
C ASP A 80 2.72 7.13 10.37
N SER A 81 3.16 5.89 10.61
CA SER A 81 3.35 4.93 9.53
C SER A 81 2.02 4.73 8.84
N HIS A 82 1.97 5.11 7.56
CA HIS A 82 0.77 4.94 6.77
C HIS A 82 0.44 3.46 6.60
N TYR A 83 -0.84 3.16 6.60
CA TYR A 83 -1.32 1.92 6.04
C TYR A 83 -1.11 1.97 4.53
N LEU A 84 -0.39 0.99 3.99
CA LEU A 84 -0.27 0.83 2.56
C LEU A 84 -1.32 -0.20 2.13
N PRO A 85 -2.28 0.23 1.31
CA PRO A 85 -3.33 -0.65 0.83
C PRO A 85 -2.78 -1.72 -0.12
N GLN A 86 -3.58 -2.74 -0.36
CA GLN A 86 -3.33 -3.64 -1.47
C GLN A 86 -3.42 -2.87 -2.80
N PRO A 87 -2.73 -3.34 -3.84
CA PRO A 87 -2.83 -2.75 -5.16
C PRO A 87 -4.28 -2.53 -5.60
N TYR A 88 -4.53 -1.42 -6.27
CA TYR A 88 -5.83 -0.99 -6.82
C TYR A 88 -6.98 -0.80 -5.83
N SER A 89 -6.78 -1.00 -4.52
CA SER A 89 -7.88 -0.94 -3.54
C SER A 89 -8.50 0.45 -3.36
N ASP A 90 -7.80 1.49 -3.78
CA ASP A 90 -8.28 2.89 -3.71
C ASP A 90 -8.83 3.39 -5.05
N LEU A 91 -8.95 2.52 -6.07
CA LEU A 91 -9.41 2.88 -7.40
C LEU A 91 -10.84 2.42 -7.66
N VAL A 92 -11.62 3.32 -8.25
CA VAL A 92 -12.92 3.02 -8.83
C VAL A 92 -12.76 2.99 -10.35
N VAL A 93 -13.09 1.86 -10.97
CA VAL A 93 -12.96 1.66 -12.41
C VAL A 93 -14.34 1.64 -13.06
N ILE A 94 -14.53 2.46 -14.10
CA ILE A 94 -15.74 2.46 -14.90
C ILE A 94 -15.47 1.64 -16.16
N ILE A 95 -16.23 0.56 -16.34
CA ILE A 95 -16.11 -0.32 -17.50
C ILE A 95 -17.13 0.09 -18.55
N GLY A 96 -16.64 0.55 -19.70
CA GLY A 96 -17.47 0.90 -20.84
C GLY A 96 -17.44 -0.17 -21.93
N ARG A 97 -18.44 -0.16 -22.83
CA ARG A 97 -18.42 -0.98 -24.05
C ARG A 97 -17.25 -0.57 -24.96
N LYS A 98 -16.80 -1.49 -25.83
CA LYS A 98 -15.66 -1.29 -26.74
C LYS A 98 -15.69 0.02 -27.55
N ASN A 99 -16.87 0.48 -27.94
CA ASN A 99 -17.06 1.71 -28.75
C ASN A 99 -17.57 2.89 -27.91
N PHE A 100 -17.33 2.90 -26.59
CA PHE A 100 -17.73 4.03 -25.76
C PHE A 100 -16.93 5.27 -26.16
N PRO A 101 -17.60 6.43 -26.39
CA PRO A 101 -16.92 7.63 -26.85
C PRO A 101 -15.86 8.12 -25.86
N LYS A 102 -14.63 8.29 -26.34
CA LYS A 102 -13.51 8.77 -25.53
C LYS A 102 -13.78 10.13 -24.87
N SER A 103 -14.48 11.03 -25.58
CA SER A 103 -14.86 12.35 -25.05
C SER A 103 -15.76 12.25 -23.81
N ILE A 104 -16.64 11.25 -23.77
CA ILE A 104 -17.48 11.01 -22.60
C ILE A 104 -16.67 10.34 -21.49
N ALA A 105 -15.83 9.37 -21.82
CA ALA A 105 -14.95 8.71 -20.84
C ALA A 105 -14.05 9.72 -20.10
N GLN A 106 -13.52 10.70 -20.83
CA GLN A 106 -12.67 11.76 -20.25
C GLN A 106 -13.40 12.63 -19.20
N LEU A 107 -14.73 12.76 -19.28
CA LEU A 107 -15.50 13.51 -18.28
C LEU A 107 -15.56 12.82 -16.92
N PHE A 108 -15.32 11.51 -16.87
CA PHE A 108 -15.34 10.71 -15.64
C PHE A 108 -13.94 10.37 -15.13
N THR A 109 -12.90 10.70 -15.92
CA THR A 109 -11.53 10.39 -15.57
C THR A 109 -10.94 11.51 -14.73
N GLU A 110 -10.63 11.23 -13.47
CA GLU A 110 -9.86 12.13 -12.63
C GLU A 110 -8.36 11.97 -12.89
N VAL A 111 -7.64 13.09 -12.94
CA VAL A 111 -6.18 13.09 -13.19
C VAL A 111 -5.43 12.31 -12.14
N GLU A 112 -5.83 12.42 -10.88
CA GLU A 112 -5.23 11.64 -9.79
C GLU A 112 -5.47 10.15 -9.97
N GLY A 113 -6.70 9.74 -10.27
CA GLY A 113 -7.06 8.33 -10.51
C GLY A 113 -6.28 7.73 -11.70
N ASP A 114 -6.15 8.47 -12.80
CA ASP A 114 -5.36 8.06 -13.96
C ASP A 114 -3.86 7.93 -13.63
N THR A 115 -3.33 8.84 -12.81
CA THR A 115 -1.94 8.79 -12.34
C THR A 115 -1.71 7.56 -11.45
N ILE A 116 -2.61 7.32 -10.50
CA ILE A 116 -2.55 6.17 -9.59
C ILE A 116 -2.57 4.87 -10.38
N TRP A 117 -3.52 4.76 -11.35
CA TRP A 117 -3.62 3.61 -12.23
C TRP A 117 -2.32 3.36 -13.00
N LYS A 118 -1.82 4.36 -13.72
CA LYS A 118 -0.59 4.23 -14.54
C LYS A 118 0.63 3.79 -13.74
N ILE A 119 0.79 4.34 -12.55
CA ILE A 119 1.92 4.01 -11.70
C ILE A 119 1.79 2.59 -11.14
N GLN A 120 0.61 2.23 -10.64
CA GLN A 120 0.40 0.89 -10.11
C GLN A 120 0.51 -0.17 -11.20
N ASP A 121 -0.13 0.02 -12.36
CA ASP A 121 -0.07 -0.90 -13.49
C ASP A 121 1.37 -1.13 -13.97
N TYR A 122 2.16 -0.07 -14.06
CA TYR A 122 3.57 -0.14 -14.42
C TYR A 122 4.38 -0.99 -13.43
N PHE A 123 4.25 -0.71 -12.13
CA PHE A 123 4.99 -1.44 -11.11
C PHE A 123 4.55 -2.90 -10.99
N LEU A 124 3.26 -3.15 -10.99
CA LEU A 124 2.70 -4.49 -10.81
C LEU A 124 2.94 -5.38 -12.03
N GLY A 125 2.95 -4.80 -13.24
CA GLY A 125 3.26 -5.52 -14.46
C GLY A 125 4.69 -6.09 -14.52
N SER A 126 5.60 -5.60 -13.67
CA SER A 126 6.98 -6.08 -13.57
C SER A 126 7.22 -7.09 -12.42
N MET A 127 6.19 -7.44 -11.66
CA MET A 127 6.27 -8.28 -10.46
C MET A 127 5.71 -9.68 -10.70
N ASP A 128 6.28 -10.66 -10.02
CA ASP A 128 5.73 -12.02 -10.00
C ASP A 128 4.55 -12.17 -9.00
N GLU A 129 3.82 -13.28 -9.07
CA GLU A 129 2.65 -13.53 -8.22
C GLU A 129 2.98 -13.51 -6.71
N LYS A 130 4.15 -14.00 -6.31
CA LYS A 130 4.57 -14.00 -4.90
C LYS A 130 4.82 -12.59 -4.38
N GLN A 131 5.41 -11.74 -5.20
CA GLN A 131 5.61 -10.34 -4.88
C GLN A 131 4.28 -9.60 -4.76
N LEU A 132 3.32 -9.88 -5.66
CA LEU A 132 1.99 -9.27 -5.65
C LEU A 132 1.19 -9.61 -4.38
N GLU A 133 1.33 -10.80 -3.82
CA GLU A 133 0.65 -11.20 -2.59
C GLU A 133 1.14 -10.45 -1.34
N SER A 134 2.39 -9.99 -1.34
CA SER A 134 3.05 -9.41 -0.16
C SER A 134 3.27 -7.90 -0.25
N ILE A 135 2.92 -7.28 -1.39
CA ILE A 135 3.15 -5.86 -1.63
C ILE A 135 1.99 -4.99 -1.16
N GLY A 136 2.33 -3.83 -0.61
CA GLY A 136 1.42 -2.71 -0.43
C GLY A 136 1.93 -1.53 -1.25
N ILE A 137 1.04 -0.84 -1.92
CA ILE A 137 1.36 0.33 -2.73
C ILE A 137 0.39 1.46 -2.45
N LEU A 138 0.91 2.67 -2.29
CA LEU A 138 0.14 3.89 -2.15
C LEU A 138 0.70 4.92 -3.12
N VAL A 139 -0.16 5.40 -4.00
CA VAL A 139 0.12 6.52 -4.91
C VAL A 139 -0.95 7.57 -4.68
N ARG A 140 -0.55 8.83 -4.56
CA ARG A 140 -1.51 9.92 -4.40
C ARG A 140 -0.92 11.26 -4.80
N HIS A 141 -1.78 12.18 -5.14
CA HIS A 141 -1.41 13.58 -5.30
C HIS A 141 -1.29 14.26 -3.93
N ARG A 142 -0.29 15.10 -3.79
CA ARG A 142 -0.03 15.83 -2.54
C ARG A 142 0.17 17.32 -2.79
N LYS A 143 -0.34 18.11 -1.86
CA LYS A 143 -0.02 19.54 -1.81
C LYS A 143 1.32 19.75 -1.13
N LEU A 144 2.13 20.62 -1.69
CA LEU A 144 3.45 20.96 -1.13
C LEU A 144 3.37 21.33 0.35
N SER A 145 2.43 22.20 0.72
CA SER A 145 2.27 22.65 2.11
C SER A 145 2.08 21.50 3.10
N THR A 146 1.33 20.47 2.73
CA THR A 146 1.11 19.29 3.58
C THR A 146 2.40 18.48 3.74
N LEU A 147 3.17 18.32 2.66
CA LEU A 147 4.43 17.59 2.68
C LEU A 147 5.53 18.34 3.45
N MET A 148 5.57 19.66 3.35
CA MET A 148 6.52 20.50 4.14
C MET A 148 6.29 20.32 5.63
N ILE A 149 5.04 20.42 6.10
CA ILE A 149 4.69 20.18 7.51
C ILE A 149 5.09 18.75 7.94
N GLN A 150 4.90 17.77 7.06
CA GLN A 150 5.29 16.40 7.33
C GLN A 150 6.81 16.23 7.42
N ALA A 151 7.56 16.79 6.49
CA ALA A 151 9.04 16.76 6.48
C ALA A 151 9.63 17.41 7.73
N GLU A 152 9.15 18.60 8.09
CA GLU A 152 9.56 19.32 9.30
C GLU A 152 9.30 18.49 10.57
N LYS A 153 8.09 17.96 10.71
CA LYS A 153 7.71 17.14 11.87
C LYS A 153 8.62 15.92 12.04
N HIS A 154 9.03 15.30 10.94
CA HIS A 154 9.86 14.10 10.96
C HIS A 154 11.35 14.38 10.85
N LYS A 155 11.75 15.63 10.62
CA LYS A 155 13.11 16.01 10.28
C LYS A 155 13.65 15.20 9.10
N ASP A 156 12.79 15.00 8.09
CA ASP A 156 13.08 14.22 6.89
C ASP A 156 13.71 15.10 5.82
N LEU A 157 15.04 15.25 5.91
CA LEU A 157 15.83 16.08 4.99
C LEU A 157 15.75 15.59 3.52
N ILE A 158 15.55 14.29 3.31
CA ILE A 158 15.41 13.73 1.95
C ILE A 158 14.09 14.19 1.33
N MET A 159 13.01 14.14 2.10
CA MET A 159 11.72 14.68 1.68
C MET A 159 11.81 16.19 1.45
N GLU A 160 12.45 16.91 2.34
CA GLU A 160 12.63 18.36 2.22
C GLU A 160 13.39 18.75 0.95
N GLN A 161 14.46 18.03 0.62
CA GLN A 161 15.19 18.23 -0.64
C GLN A 161 14.34 17.96 -1.89
N SER A 162 13.35 17.06 -1.82
CA SER A 162 12.48 16.75 -2.95
C SER A 162 11.52 17.88 -3.35
N PHE A 163 11.43 18.93 -2.52
CA PHE A 163 10.60 20.13 -2.77
C PHE A 163 11.33 21.24 -3.52
N HIS A 164 12.62 21.04 -3.76
CA HIS A 164 13.45 22.01 -4.47
C HIS A 164 13.77 21.52 -5.88
N ASP A 165 13.86 22.45 -6.80
CA ASP A 165 14.36 22.17 -8.15
C ASP A 165 15.90 22.09 -8.17
N LEU A 166 16.47 22.02 -9.38
CA LEU A 166 17.92 21.95 -9.56
C LEU A 166 18.64 23.25 -9.20
N GLU A 167 17.94 24.36 -9.18
CA GLU A 167 18.42 25.70 -8.82
C GLU A 167 18.27 25.98 -7.31
N GLY A 168 17.62 25.06 -6.57
CA GLY A 168 17.39 25.18 -5.14
C GLY A 168 16.13 25.99 -4.77
N GLU A 169 15.32 26.34 -5.76
CA GLU A 169 14.06 27.04 -5.55
C GLU A 169 12.94 26.06 -5.16
N VAL A 170 12.03 26.50 -4.29
CA VAL A 170 10.89 25.68 -3.86
C VAL A 170 9.87 25.53 -5.00
N ILE A 171 9.50 24.32 -5.32
CA ILE A 171 8.50 23.98 -6.35
C ILE A 171 7.10 24.36 -5.85
N THR A 172 6.66 25.59 -6.13
CA THR A 172 5.45 26.14 -5.52
C THR A 172 4.16 25.89 -6.32
N ASN A 173 4.26 25.69 -7.62
CA ASN A 173 3.11 25.74 -8.55
C ASN A 173 2.71 24.39 -9.14
N GLU A 174 3.23 23.29 -8.61
CA GLU A 174 2.99 21.98 -9.16
C GLU A 174 2.44 20.99 -8.11
N VAL A 175 1.54 20.12 -8.55
CA VAL A 175 1.08 18.99 -7.76
C VAL A 175 2.23 18.00 -7.62
N LEU A 176 2.45 17.51 -6.43
CA LEU A 176 3.44 16.47 -6.16
C LEU A 176 2.78 15.10 -6.14
N VAL A 177 3.47 14.12 -6.69
CA VAL A 177 3.06 12.71 -6.67
C VAL A 177 3.91 11.96 -5.65
N GLU A 178 3.24 11.38 -4.68
CA GLU A 178 3.86 10.54 -3.65
C GLU A 178 3.69 9.07 -4.01
N PHE A 179 4.81 8.33 -4.04
CA PHE A 179 4.86 6.88 -4.21
C PHE A 179 5.36 6.24 -2.93
N ARG A 180 4.63 5.26 -2.44
CA ARG A 180 5.09 4.39 -1.35
C ARG A 180 4.87 2.95 -1.72
N ILE A 181 5.91 2.14 -1.61
CA ILE A 181 5.89 0.72 -1.87
C ILE A 181 6.43 0.03 -0.62
N GLU A 182 5.76 -0.99 -0.15
CA GLU A 182 6.25 -1.85 0.92
C GLU A 182 6.09 -3.30 0.53
N ASN A 183 7.09 -4.10 0.83
CA ASN A 183 6.99 -5.55 0.79
C ASN A 183 7.27 -6.11 2.18
N ILE A 184 6.56 -7.20 2.53
CA ILE A 184 6.70 -7.88 3.80
C ILE A 184 7.31 -9.28 3.58
N SER A 185 8.27 -9.66 4.42
CA SER A 185 8.83 -11.02 4.40
C SER A 185 7.76 -12.09 4.64
N ASN A 186 7.98 -13.31 4.14
CA ASN A 186 7.05 -14.43 4.27
C ASN A 186 6.63 -14.69 5.73
N ASN A 187 7.57 -14.60 6.66
CA ASN A 187 7.29 -14.76 8.10
C ASN A 187 6.69 -13.49 8.76
N GLY A 188 6.47 -12.43 7.99
CA GLY A 188 5.91 -11.16 8.47
C GLY A 188 6.79 -10.39 9.45
N LYS A 189 8.06 -10.74 9.66
CA LYS A 189 8.94 -10.09 10.63
C LYS A 189 9.65 -8.87 10.08
N LYS A 190 10.02 -8.88 8.80
CA LYS A 190 10.79 -7.82 8.14
C LYS A 190 9.91 -7.09 7.13
N THR A 191 10.17 -5.83 6.91
CA THR A 191 9.50 -5.00 5.91
C THR A 191 10.54 -4.14 5.21
N ILE A 192 10.55 -4.17 3.90
CA ILE A 192 11.28 -3.22 3.08
C ILE A 192 10.31 -2.18 2.56
N SER A 193 10.76 -0.97 2.42
CA SER A 193 9.93 0.13 1.93
C SER A 193 10.74 1.09 1.08
N LEU A 194 10.08 1.61 0.05
CA LEU A 194 10.57 2.72 -0.75
C LEU A 194 9.54 3.84 -0.70
N HIS A 195 10.01 5.05 -0.53
CA HIS A 195 9.19 6.25 -0.52
C HIS A 195 9.83 7.29 -1.44
N ARG A 196 9.03 7.90 -2.31
CA ARG A 196 9.46 8.96 -3.21
C ARG A 196 8.35 9.99 -3.39
N VAL A 197 8.75 11.23 -3.47
CA VAL A 197 7.89 12.36 -3.81
C VAL A 197 8.51 13.08 -4.99
N VAL A 198 7.73 13.36 -6.02
CA VAL A 198 8.21 14.00 -7.26
C VAL A 198 7.16 14.97 -7.81
N PRO A 199 7.57 16.00 -8.55
CA PRO A 199 6.67 16.83 -9.32
C PRO A 199 5.86 16.00 -10.32
N TYR A 200 4.58 16.37 -10.51
CA TYR A 200 3.69 15.66 -11.46
C TYR A 200 4.27 15.64 -12.88
N SER A 201 4.92 16.72 -13.32
CA SER A 201 5.57 16.78 -14.64
C SER A 201 6.69 15.72 -14.82
N LYS A 202 7.26 15.21 -13.73
CA LYS A 202 8.40 14.26 -13.75
C LYS A 202 8.01 12.83 -13.31
N PHE A 203 6.72 12.55 -13.04
CA PHE A 203 6.34 11.27 -12.46
C PHE A 203 6.67 10.07 -13.36
N GLN A 204 6.61 10.20 -14.67
CA GLN A 204 6.93 9.11 -15.61
C GLN A 204 8.40 8.69 -15.52
N ILE A 205 9.30 9.67 -15.49
CA ILE A 205 10.75 9.40 -15.34
C ILE A 205 11.03 8.83 -13.95
N ALA A 206 10.38 9.40 -12.94
CA ALA A 206 10.52 8.95 -11.56
C ALA A 206 10.01 7.52 -11.36
N MET A 207 8.98 7.11 -12.07
CA MET A 207 8.44 5.76 -12.08
C MET A 207 9.50 4.74 -12.52
N VAL A 208 10.17 4.98 -13.64
CA VAL A 208 11.25 4.13 -14.15
C VAL A 208 12.44 4.07 -13.17
N ALA A 209 12.83 5.22 -12.61
CA ALA A 209 13.90 5.29 -11.62
C ALA A 209 13.53 4.52 -10.34
N THR A 210 12.29 4.62 -9.90
CA THR A 210 11.79 3.93 -8.70
C THR A 210 11.75 2.42 -8.89
N GLU A 211 11.34 1.93 -10.06
CA GLU A 211 11.39 0.50 -10.39
C GLU A 211 12.83 -0.04 -10.31
N LYS A 212 13.78 0.70 -10.88
CA LYS A 212 15.20 0.35 -10.86
C LYS A 212 15.75 0.27 -9.43
N ASP A 213 15.40 1.23 -8.61
CA ASP A 213 15.82 1.25 -7.21
C ASP A 213 15.14 0.14 -6.40
N TRP A 214 13.86 -0.14 -6.67
CA TRP A 214 13.14 -1.24 -6.06
C TRP A 214 13.76 -2.59 -6.36
N LYS A 215 14.10 -2.86 -7.63
CA LYS A 215 14.80 -4.10 -8.03
C LYS A 215 16.15 -4.26 -7.31
N LYS A 216 16.94 -3.19 -7.23
CA LYS A 216 18.22 -3.22 -6.49
C LYS A 216 18.02 -3.47 -4.98
N ILE A 217 16.95 -2.96 -4.38
CA ILE A 217 16.63 -3.23 -2.98
C ILE A 217 16.28 -4.70 -2.80
N LEU A 218 15.45 -5.26 -3.67
CA LEU A 218 15.08 -6.67 -3.64
C LEU A 218 16.29 -7.59 -3.79
N GLU A 219 17.15 -7.35 -4.81
CA GLU A 219 18.39 -8.11 -5.02
C GLU A 219 19.30 -8.12 -3.78
N ARG A 220 19.48 -6.97 -3.13
CA ARG A 220 20.28 -6.87 -1.90
C ARG A 220 19.66 -7.60 -0.72
N VAL A 221 18.37 -7.68 -0.68
CA VAL A 221 17.62 -8.33 0.38
C VAL A 221 17.60 -9.84 0.18
N GLU A 222 17.47 -10.31 -1.07
CA GLU A 222 17.58 -11.72 -1.43
C GLU A 222 18.96 -12.29 -1.11
N MET A 223 20.02 -11.50 -1.31
CA MET A 223 21.38 -11.85 -0.90
C MET A 223 21.60 -11.93 0.61
N ASN A 224 20.72 -11.31 1.43
CA ASN A 224 20.86 -11.15 2.88
C ASN A 224 19.74 -11.83 3.71
N ASP A 225 19.27 -12.99 3.32
CA ASP A 225 18.31 -13.81 4.11
C ASP A 225 16.92 -13.21 4.37
N PHE A 226 16.42 -12.32 3.50
CA PHE A 226 15.04 -11.87 3.60
C PHE A 226 14.04 -12.99 3.26
N ILE A 227 14.48 -13.99 2.52
CA ILE A 227 13.68 -15.12 2.01
C ILE A 227 13.87 -16.38 2.87
N ASN A 228 14.96 -16.47 3.64
CA ASN A 228 15.36 -17.68 4.39
C ASN A 228 14.97 -17.66 5.89
N ASP A 229 14.09 -16.75 6.32
CA ASP A 229 13.57 -16.73 7.70
C ASP A 229 12.15 -17.31 7.80
#